data_e062560b94cf1ae6b8db99507803d5bd
#
_entry.id   e062560b94cf1ae6b8db99507803d5bd
#
_cell.length_a   1.000
_cell.length_b   1.000
_cell.length_c   1.000
_cell.angle_alpha   90.00
_cell.angle_beta   90.00
_cell.angle_gamma   90.00
#
_symmetry.space_group_name_H-M   'P 1'
#
loop_
_entity.id
_entity.type
_entity.pdbx_description
1 polymer ?
#
loop_
_entity_poly.entity_id
_entity_poly.type
_entity_poly.pdbx_seq_one_letter_code
_entity_poly.pdbx_strand_id
1 'polypeptide(L)'
;MKSLRFVLSVVLMSLATVAFAQSDTHKMAEPNAPAPKSEAQTSFDVMKTLAGDWEGPVKTDMPVEAKVDIKPLHVSMRVTSRGNVLVHEFQEAGTPLDSAKYDHPVTMLYVDADRLTLVHYCDAGNRPRMTGKISPDGKTLEFDFADLSGSNKYGHMYHSVFTIIDANHHTEDWTYLLPGDKPVHAHVDLQRAK
;
A
#
# COMPACT_ATOMS: atom_id res chain seq x y z
N MET A 1 12.68 17.56 82.75
CA MET A 1 12.47 16.68 83.95
C MET A 1 12.31 15.25 83.48
N LYS A 2 13.19 14.40 83.96
CA LYS A 2 13.17 12.93 84.10
C LYS A 2 12.95 12.07 82.83
N SER A 3 14.09 11.55 82.45
CA SER A 3 14.38 10.33 81.69
C SER A 3 13.66 9.09 82.22
N LEU A 4 13.28 8.20 81.30
CA LEU A 4 13.17 6.79 81.63
C LEU A 4 13.68 5.96 80.43
N ARG A 5 14.82 5.32 80.67
CA ARG A 5 15.45 4.34 79.75
C ARG A 5 14.81 2.99 80.04
N PHE A 6 14.30 2.35 78.97
CA PHE A 6 13.98 0.91 78.98
C PHE A 6 14.96 0.19 78.05
N VAL A 7 15.77 -0.64 78.71
CA VAL A 7 16.64 -1.62 78.03
C VAL A 7 15.79 -2.87 77.88
N LEU A 8 15.65 -3.32 76.63
CA LEU A 8 15.05 -4.61 76.36
C LEU A 8 16.01 -5.44 75.50
N SER A 9 16.55 -6.45 76.15
CA SER A 9 17.42 -7.45 75.54
C SER A 9 16.56 -8.36 74.62
N VAL A 10 16.92 -8.47 73.35
CA VAL A 10 16.33 -9.45 72.46
C VAL A 10 17.35 -10.53 72.13
N VAL A 11 16.99 -11.72 72.51
CA VAL A 11 17.68 -12.99 72.26
C VAL A 11 17.71 -13.27 70.73
N LEU A 12 18.92 -13.45 70.17
CA LEU A 12 19.12 -13.95 68.84
C LEU A 12 18.78 -15.44 68.79
N MET A 13 17.69 -15.80 68.12
CA MET A 13 17.47 -17.14 67.60
C MET A 13 17.87 -17.15 66.12
N SER A 14 18.96 -17.79 65.81
CA SER A 14 19.42 -18.10 64.43
C SER A 14 18.65 -19.27 63.90
N LEU A 15 17.67 -18.99 63.00
CA LEU A 15 17.07 -20.01 62.15
C LEU A 15 17.88 -20.08 60.85
N ALA A 16 18.58 -21.17 60.66
CA ALA A 16 19.20 -21.51 59.38
C ALA A 16 18.11 -21.94 58.40
N THR A 17 17.75 -21.09 57.46
CA THR A 17 16.92 -21.44 56.29
C THR A 17 17.83 -22.01 55.22
N VAL A 18 17.67 -23.29 54.96
CA VAL A 18 18.26 -23.97 53.79
C VAL A 18 17.51 -23.46 52.55
N ALA A 19 18.15 -22.57 51.77
CA ALA A 19 17.64 -22.17 50.50
C ALA A 19 17.89 -23.29 49.48
N PHE A 20 16.83 -23.99 49.08
CA PHE A 20 16.85 -24.79 47.87
C PHE A 20 16.93 -23.83 46.66
N ALA A 21 18.10 -23.76 46.05
CA ALA A 21 18.25 -23.13 44.75
C ALA A 21 17.52 -24.00 43.71
N GLN A 22 16.27 -23.62 43.34
CA GLN A 22 15.67 -24.08 42.12
C GLN A 22 16.43 -23.38 40.97
N SER A 23 17.22 -24.16 40.27
CA SER A 23 17.78 -23.72 39.01
C SER A 23 16.63 -23.71 37.95
N ASP A 24 15.94 -22.57 37.86
CA ASP A 24 15.10 -22.31 36.70
C ASP A 24 16.04 -22.17 35.51
N THR A 25 16.17 -23.24 34.76
CA THR A 25 16.67 -23.18 33.40
C THR A 25 15.66 -22.37 32.59
N HIS A 26 15.86 -21.05 32.53
CA HIS A 26 15.24 -20.22 31.51
C HIS A 26 15.66 -20.80 30.19
N LYS A 27 14.78 -21.65 29.62
CA LYS A 27 14.81 -22.03 28.23
C LYS A 27 14.66 -20.70 27.48
N MET A 28 15.78 -20.16 26.98
CA MET A 28 15.75 -19.01 26.09
C MET A 28 14.82 -19.39 24.96
N ALA A 29 13.69 -18.69 24.86
CA ALA A 29 12.80 -18.83 23.74
C ALA A 29 13.63 -18.58 22.48
N GLU A 30 13.66 -19.54 21.57
CA GLU A 30 14.26 -19.34 20.25
C GLU A 30 13.64 -18.06 19.66
N PRO A 31 14.45 -17.22 18.98
CA PRO A 31 13.91 -16.00 18.36
C PRO A 31 12.76 -16.45 17.47
N ASN A 32 11.55 -15.97 17.80
CA ASN A 32 10.32 -16.28 17.09
C ASN A 32 10.59 -16.14 15.59
N ALA A 33 10.36 -17.20 14.83
CA ALA A 33 10.29 -17.10 13.38
C ALA A 33 9.34 -15.95 13.05
N PRO A 34 9.68 -15.07 12.09
CA PRO A 34 8.81 -13.96 11.73
C PRO A 34 7.41 -14.50 11.45
N ALA A 35 6.40 -13.83 11.99
CA ALA A 35 5.00 -14.22 11.74
C ALA A 35 4.76 -14.31 10.22
N PRO A 36 3.96 -15.25 9.74
CA PRO A 36 3.66 -15.36 8.32
C PRO A 36 3.04 -14.05 7.83
N LYS A 37 3.47 -13.58 6.66
CA LYS A 37 2.94 -12.37 6.04
C LYS A 37 1.44 -12.54 5.79
N SER A 38 0.67 -11.47 5.99
CA SER A 38 -0.74 -11.44 5.60
C SER A 38 -0.88 -11.55 4.07
N GLU A 39 -2.07 -11.91 3.61
CA GLU A 39 -2.39 -11.91 2.17
C GLU A 39 -2.20 -10.51 1.56
N ALA A 40 -2.63 -9.46 2.26
CA ALA A 40 -2.43 -8.08 1.84
C ALA A 40 -0.94 -7.73 1.71
N GLN A 41 -0.11 -8.15 2.65
CA GLN A 41 1.33 -7.92 2.57
C GLN A 41 1.97 -8.71 1.42
N THR A 42 1.51 -9.93 1.17
CA THR A 42 1.97 -10.75 0.05
C THR A 42 1.58 -10.08 -1.28
N SER A 43 0.35 -9.63 -1.41
CA SER A 43 -0.16 -8.90 -2.58
C SER A 43 0.62 -7.60 -2.82
N PHE A 44 0.91 -6.87 -1.74
CA PHE A 44 1.70 -5.65 -1.83
C PHE A 44 3.15 -5.93 -2.24
N ASP A 45 3.75 -7.02 -1.77
CA ASP A 45 5.09 -7.43 -2.19
C ASP A 45 5.13 -7.77 -3.70
N VAL A 46 4.07 -8.35 -4.24
CA VAL A 46 3.90 -8.55 -5.70
C VAL A 46 3.81 -7.21 -6.42
N MET A 47 2.96 -6.26 -5.97
CA MET A 47 2.88 -4.93 -6.56
C MET A 47 4.25 -4.22 -6.60
N LYS A 48 5.06 -4.36 -5.57
CA LYS A 48 6.41 -3.75 -5.53
C LYS A 48 7.36 -4.28 -6.60
N THR A 49 7.10 -5.45 -7.18
CA THR A 49 7.91 -5.97 -8.30
C THR A 49 7.77 -5.12 -9.57
N LEU A 50 6.67 -4.36 -9.66
CA LEU A 50 6.43 -3.42 -10.74
C LEU A 50 7.21 -2.10 -10.61
N ALA A 51 7.96 -1.90 -9.52
CA ALA A 51 8.78 -0.69 -9.37
C ALA A 51 9.74 -0.52 -10.56
N GLY A 52 9.77 0.70 -11.11
CA GLY A 52 10.53 1.07 -12.30
C GLY A 52 9.72 1.96 -13.24
N ASP A 53 10.26 2.19 -14.41
CA ASP A 53 9.64 3.02 -15.44
C ASP A 53 9.10 2.14 -16.58
N TRP A 54 7.95 2.53 -17.09
CA TRP A 54 7.18 1.78 -18.08
C TRP A 54 6.63 2.71 -19.14
N GLU A 55 6.51 2.23 -20.36
CA GLU A 55 5.89 2.97 -21.45
C GLU A 55 5.01 2.06 -22.28
N GLY A 56 3.90 2.61 -22.79
CA GLY A 56 3.05 1.85 -23.67
C GLY A 56 1.79 2.58 -24.14
N PRO A 57 1.13 2.00 -25.14
CA PRO A 57 -0.08 2.56 -25.74
C PRO A 57 -1.27 2.45 -24.79
N VAL A 58 -2.18 3.42 -24.92
CA VAL A 58 -3.48 3.44 -24.26
C VAL A 58 -4.58 3.19 -25.26
N LYS A 59 -5.55 2.36 -24.90
CA LYS A 59 -6.84 2.20 -25.58
C LYS A 59 -7.94 2.63 -24.63
N THR A 60 -8.87 3.45 -25.08
CA THR A 60 -10.00 3.91 -24.25
C THR A 60 -11.28 4.02 -25.05
N ASP A 61 -12.41 3.84 -24.38
CA ASP A 61 -13.75 4.08 -24.88
C ASP A 61 -14.31 5.45 -24.48
N MET A 62 -13.43 6.37 -24.06
CA MET A 62 -13.80 7.75 -23.79
C MET A 62 -14.64 8.35 -24.91
N PRO A 63 -15.63 9.19 -24.65
CA PRO A 63 -16.41 9.87 -25.68
C PRO A 63 -15.52 10.56 -26.71
N VAL A 64 -15.94 10.53 -27.96
CA VAL A 64 -15.15 11.04 -29.12
C VAL A 64 -14.75 12.51 -28.92
N GLU A 65 -15.63 13.30 -28.30
CA GLU A 65 -15.41 14.72 -28.00
C GLU A 65 -14.22 14.96 -27.06
N ALA A 66 -13.89 13.96 -26.23
CA ALA A 66 -12.77 14.00 -25.31
C ALA A 66 -11.51 13.29 -25.87
N LYS A 67 -11.61 12.65 -27.05
CA LYS A 67 -10.47 11.98 -27.71
C LYS A 67 -9.60 13.01 -28.42
N VAL A 68 -8.70 13.58 -27.69
CA VAL A 68 -7.53 14.22 -28.26
C VAL A 68 -6.55 13.10 -28.64
N ASP A 69 -5.64 13.34 -29.56
CA ASP A 69 -4.60 12.37 -29.98
C ASP A 69 -3.95 11.72 -28.75
N ILE A 70 -4.37 10.48 -28.46
CA ILE A 70 -3.97 9.78 -27.24
C ILE A 70 -2.55 9.24 -27.47
N LYS A 71 -1.59 9.89 -26.84
CA LYS A 71 -0.21 9.45 -26.87
C LYS A 71 0.02 8.28 -25.93
N PRO A 72 1.11 7.53 -26.13
CA PRO A 72 1.54 6.54 -25.14
C PRO A 72 1.68 7.15 -23.76
N LEU A 73 1.44 6.36 -22.72
CA LEU A 73 1.72 6.75 -21.35
C LEU A 73 3.16 6.35 -20.96
N HIS A 74 3.77 7.20 -20.18
CA HIS A 74 4.88 6.86 -19.31
C HIS A 74 4.32 6.66 -17.91
N VAL A 75 4.62 5.51 -17.29
CA VAL A 75 4.21 5.16 -15.93
C VAL A 75 5.45 4.98 -15.09
N SER A 76 5.58 5.73 -14.01
CA SER A 76 6.65 5.57 -13.05
C SER A 76 6.13 4.95 -11.75
N MET A 77 6.75 3.88 -11.32
CA MET A 77 6.43 3.23 -10.05
C MET A 77 7.65 3.21 -9.14
N ARG A 78 7.53 3.76 -7.94
CA ARG A 78 8.64 3.80 -6.97
C ARG A 78 8.20 3.42 -5.57
N VAL A 79 8.99 2.55 -4.94
CA VAL A 79 8.83 2.21 -3.53
C VAL A 79 9.38 3.34 -2.67
N THR A 80 8.63 3.77 -1.66
CA THR A 80 9.01 4.82 -0.72
C THR A 80 8.62 4.47 0.71
N SER A 81 8.80 5.41 1.65
CA SER A 81 8.42 5.25 3.06
C SER A 81 8.97 3.96 3.68
N ARG A 82 10.27 3.66 3.41
CA ARG A 82 10.96 2.44 3.87
C ARG A 82 10.24 1.14 3.46
N GLY A 83 9.64 1.12 2.26
CA GLY A 83 8.97 -0.05 1.73
C GLY A 83 7.47 -0.15 2.02
N ASN A 84 6.88 0.87 2.66
CA ASN A 84 5.46 0.85 3.07
C ASN A 84 4.51 1.42 2.02
N VAL A 85 5.01 2.13 1.01
CA VAL A 85 4.18 2.72 -0.05
C VAL A 85 4.83 2.47 -1.41
N LEU A 86 4.03 2.09 -2.39
CA LEU A 86 4.36 2.15 -3.80
C LEU A 86 3.62 3.35 -4.40
N VAL A 87 4.37 4.30 -4.95
CA VAL A 87 3.82 5.44 -5.69
C VAL A 87 3.77 5.05 -7.15
N HIS A 88 2.65 5.25 -7.78
CA HIS A 88 2.40 5.02 -9.19
C HIS A 88 1.95 6.35 -9.80
N GLU A 89 2.64 6.83 -10.82
CA GLU A 89 2.39 8.12 -11.48
C GLU A 89 2.20 7.91 -12.97
N PHE A 90 1.11 8.45 -13.52
CA PHE A 90 0.88 8.50 -14.96
C PHE A 90 1.42 9.81 -15.55
N GLN A 91 1.93 9.71 -16.74
CA GLN A 91 2.33 10.86 -17.54
C GLN A 91 2.17 10.55 -19.03
N GLU A 92 1.67 11.48 -19.81
CA GLU A 92 1.75 11.36 -21.26
C GLU A 92 3.24 11.36 -21.69
N ALA A 93 3.65 10.36 -22.44
CA ALA A 93 5.05 10.20 -22.85
C ALA A 93 5.58 11.43 -23.57
N GLY A 94 6.76 11.89 -23.16
CA GLY A 94 7.43 13.07 -23.71
C GLY A 94 6.89 14.41 -23.22
N THR A 95 5.95 14.44 -22.25
CA THR A 95 5.53 15.70 -21.61
C THR A 95 6.40 16.02 -20.39
N PRO A 96 6.69 17.32 -20.13
CA PRO A 96 7.38 17.71 -18.91
C PRO A 96 6.45 17.64 -17.70
N LEU A 97 7.01 17.53 -16.49
CA LEU A 97 6.29 17.69 -15.23
C LEU A 97 5.90 19.17 -15.03
N ASP A 98 4.78 19.57 -15.63
CA ASP A 98 4.20 20.92 -15.54
C ASP A 98 2.73 20.79 -15.10
N SER A 99 2.51 20.85 -13.80
CA SER A 99 1.17 20.71 -13.20
C SER A 99 0.19 21.84 -13.56
N ALA A 100 0.65 22.91 -14.19
CA ALA A 100 -0.23 23.95 -14.72
C ALA A 100 -0.83 23.59 -16.09
N LYS A 101 -0.27 22.60 -16.77
CA LYS A 101 -0.68 22.21 -18.12
C LYS A 101 -1.17 20.79 -18.23
N TYR A 102 -0.63 19.89 -17.43
CA TYR A 102 -0.87 18.47 -17.56
C TYR A 102 -1.38 17.88 -16.26
N ASP A 103 -2.38 17.03 -16.33
CA ASP A 103 -2.70 16.13 -15.24
C ASP A 103 -1.62 15.07 -15.14
N HIS A 104 -1.09 14.86 -13.94
CA HIS A 104 -0.18 13.78 -13.60
C HIS A 104 -0.81 12.96 -12.47
N PRO A 105 -1.75 12.06 -12.80
CA PRO A 105 -2.41 11.27 -11.78
C PRO A 105 -1.43 10.48 -10.94
N VAL A 106 -1.63 10.51 -9.64
CA VAL A 106 -0.81 9.78 -8.67
C VAL A 106 -1.67 8.80 -7.90
N THR A 107 -1.22 7.56 -7.85
CA THR A 107 -1.85 6.52 -7.03
C THR A 107 -0.89 6.05 -5.95
N MET A 108 -1.33 6.06 -4.70
CA MET A 108 -0.59 5.51 -3.57
C MET A 108 -1.14 4.13 -3.24
N LEU A 109 -0.28 3.11 -3.31
CA LEU A 109 -0.62 1.73 -2.93
C LEU A 109 0.11 1.38 -1.64
N TYR A 110 -0.60 0.77 -0.69
CA TYR A 110 -0.09 0.43 0.64
C TYR A 110 -0.95 -0.65 1.30
N VAL A 111 -0.50 -1.16 2.43
CA VAL A 111 -1.31 -2.06 3.27
C VAL A 111 -1.94 -1.25 4.41
N ASP A 112 -3.27 -1.27 4.49
CA ASP A 112 -4.07 -0.67 5.56
C ASP A 112 -4.64 -1.78 6.45
N ALA A 113 -4.05 -1.95 7.64
CA ALA A 113 -4.29 -3.08 8.52
C ALA A 113 -3.99 -4.42 7.80
N ASP A 114 -5.00 -5.11 7.33
CA ASP A 114 -4.92 -6.40 6.64
C ASP A 114 -5.45 -6.34 5.19
N ARG A 115 -5.59 -5.13 4.61
CA ARG A 115 -6.12 -4.91 3.27
C ARG A 115 -5.09 -4.22 2.38
N LEU A 116 -4.89 -4.76 1.19
CA LEU A 116 -4.21 -4.02 0.12
C LEU A 116 -5.12 -2.86 -0.30
N THR A 117 -4.59 -1.66 -0.30
CA THR A 117 -5.37 -0.44 -0.50
C THR A 117 -4.66 0.46 -1.50
N LEU A 118 -5.43 1.17 -2.31
CA LEU A 118 -4.95 2.27 -3.10
C LEU A 118 -5.79 3.53 -2.89
N VAL A 119 -5.17 4.70 -3.06
CA VAL A 119 -5.84 6.00 -3.13
C VAL A 119 -5.33 6.70 -4.38
N HIS A 120 -6.27 7.14 -5.24
CA HIS A 120 -5.95 7.80 -6.50
C HIS A 120 -6.18 9.31 -6.40
N TYR A 121 -5.31 10.08 -7.05
CA TYR A 121 -5.33 11.54 -7.12
C TYR A 121 -5.19 11.98 -8.57
N CYS A 122 -6.11 12.80 -9.06
CA CYS A 122 -6.07 13.41 -10.39
C CYS A 122 -6.74 14.78 -10.38
N ASP A 123 -6.87 15.41 -11.52
CA ASP A 123 -7.49 16.74 -11.70
C ASP A 123 -8.99 16.79 -11.36
N ALA A 124 -9.67 15.65 -11.22
CA ALA A 124 -11.03 15.59 -10.68
C ALA A 124 -11.14 16.14 -9.24
N GLY A 125 -10.00 16.29 -8.54
CA GLY A 125 -9.91 16.92 -7.23
C GLY A 125 -10.50 16.11 -6.07
N ASN A 126 -10.86 14.86 -6.32
CA ASN A 126 -11.30 13.91 -5.30
C ASN A 126 -10.27 12.81 -5.05
N ARG A 127 -10.54 11.94 -4.11
CA ARG A 127 -9.65 10.86 -3.68
C ARG A 127 -10.44 9.58 -3.49
N PRO A 128 -10.71 8.84 -4.58
CA PRO A 128 -11.28 7.51 -4.47
C PRO A 128 -10.28 6.58 -3.79
N ARG A 129 -10.79 5.78 -2.86
CA ARG A 129 -10.07 4.69 -2.21
C ARG A 129 -10.64 3.37 -2.72
N MET A 130 -9.74 2.44 -3.04
CA MET A 130 -10.10 1.10 -3.48
C MET A 130 -9.36 0.06 -2.66
N THR A 131 -9.94 -1.13 -2.52
CA THR A 131 -9.32 -2.26 -1.83
C THR A 131 -9.03 -3.38 -2.81
N GLY A 132 -7.84 -3.95 -2.70
CA GLY A 132 -7.32 -4.90 -3.65
C GLY A 132 -7.22 -6.32 -3.12
N LYS A 133 -7.28 -7.26 -4.04
CA LYS A 133 -7.00 -8.69 -3.84
C LYS A 133 -6.14 -9.21 -4.98
N ILE A 134 -5.37 -10.24 -4.70
CA ILE A 134 -4.56 -10.93 -5.71
C ILE A 134 -5.27 -12.21 -6.15
N SER A 135 -5.12 -12.55 -7.43
CA SER A 135 -5.58 -13.83 -7.97
C SER A 135 -4.78 -15.01 -7.40
N PRO A 136 -5.33 -16.22 -7.38
CA PRO A 136 -4.65 -17.40 -6.86
C PRO A 136 -3.33 -17.74 -7.55
N ASP A 137 -3.18 -17.38 -8.84
CA ASP A 137 -1.94 -17.56 -9.60
C ASP A 137 -0.89 -16.47 -9.35
N GLY A 138 -1.23 -15.45 -8.54
CA GLY A 138 -0.33 -14.37 -8.17
C GLY A 138 -0.05 -13.35 -9.28
N LYS A 139 -0.82 -13.38 -10.38
CA LYS A 139 -0.55 -12.55 -11.56
C LYS A 139 -1.46 -11.34 -11.73
N THR A 140 -2.66 -11.39 -11.16
CA THR A 140 -3.65 -10.33 -11.32
C THR A 140 -3.99 -9.73 -9.97
N LEU A 141 -3.89 -8.41 -9.88
CA LEU A 141 -4.32 -7.64 -8.70
C LEU A 141 -5.50 -6.76 -9.12
N GLU A 142 -6.64 -6.99 -8.51
CA GLU A 142 -7.90 -6.32 -8.79
C GLU A 142 -8.28 -5.42 -7.63
N PHE A 143 -8.65 -4.18 -7.90
CA PHE A 143 -9.02 -3.18 -6.90
C PHE A 143 -10.44 -2.69 -7.15
N ASP A 144 -11.29 -2.87 -6.15
CA ASP A 144 -12.68 -2.46 -6.15
C ASP A 144 -12.88 -1.19 -5.31
N PHE A 145 -13.77 -0.32 -5.77
CA PHE A 145 -14.14 0.91 -5.07
C PHE A 145 -14.62 0.64 -3.64
N ALA A 146 -14.09 1.41 -2.71
CA ALA A 146 -14.46 1.34 -1.29
C ALA A 146 -15.19 2.61 -0.84
N ASP A 147 -14.60 3.78 -1.08
CA ASP A 147 -15.20 5.08 -0.74
C ASP A 147 -14.55 6.24 -1.51
N LEU A 148 -15.16 7.41 -1.40
CA LEU A 148 -14.72 8.65 -2.03
C LEU A 148 -14.58 9.77 -1.00
N SER A 149 -13.41 10.38 -0.94
CA SER A 149 -13.20 11.64 -0.24
C SER A 149 -13.16 12.79 -1.24
N GLY A 150 -13.95 13.85 -0.99
CA GLY A 150 -14.07 14.99 -1.87
C GLY A 150 -15.36 14.96 -2.71
N SER A 151 -15.40 15.81 -3.75
CA SER A 151 -16.59 16.00 -4.59
C SER A 151 -16.64 15.01 -5.75
N ASN A 152 -17.82 14.45 -6.03
CA ASN A 152 -18.05 13.62 -7.21
C ASN A 152 -18.54 14.43 -8.43
N LYS A 153 -18.30 15.73 -8.45
CA LYS A 153 -18.81 16.61 -9.52
C LYS A 153 -18.34 16.18 -10.91
N TYR A 154 -17.12 15.69 -11.03
CA TYR A 154 -16.49 15.33 -12.31
C TYR A 154 -16.37 13.81 -12.51
N GLY A 155 -16.91 13.02 -11.59
CA GLY A 155 -16.71 11.58 -11.57
C GLY A 155 -15.50 11.16 -10.74
N HIS A 156 -15.15 9.88 -10.78
CA HIS A 156 -14.03 9.34 -10.01
C HIS A 156 -13.52 8.01 -10.56
N MET A 157 -12.29 7.66 -10.25
CA MET A 157 -11.77 6.33 -10.50
C MET A 157 -12.52 5.30 -9.66
N TYR A 158 -12.93 4.19 -10.27
CA TYR A 158 -13.86 3.24 -9.67
C TYR A 158 -13.30 1.82 -9.56
N HIS A 159 -12.51 1.40 -10.52
CA HIS A 159 -11.97 0.04 -10.56
C HIS A 159 -10.62 0.03 -11.27
N SER A 160 -9.74 -0.88 -10.86
CA SER A 160 -8.50 -1.11 -11.61
C SER A 160 -8.03 -2.55 -11.50
N VAL A 161 -7.37 -3.03 -12.56
CA VAL A 161 -6.76 -4.35 -12.63
C VAL A 161 -5.35 -4.21 -13.15
N PHE A 162 -4.39 -4.78 -12.42
CA PHE A 162 -3.00 -4.92 -12.85
C PHE A 162 -2.75 -6.38 -13.20
N THR A 163 -2.33 -6.68 -14.43
CA THR A 163 -2.01 -8.05 -14.84
C THR A 163 -0.54 -8.16 -15.19
N ILE A 164 0.20 -8.93 -14.41
CA ILE A 164 1.64 -9.17 -14.58
C ILE A 164 1.82 -10.30 -15.59
N ILE A 165 2.37 -9.98 -16.76
CA ILE A 165 2.65 -10.96 -17.81
C ILE A 165 4.02 -11.57 -17.57
N ASP A 166 5.04 -10.72 -17.38
CA ASP A 166 6.40 -11.11 -17.01
C ASP A 166 7.15 -9.95 -16.32
N ALA A 167 8.45 -10.07 -16.08
CA ALA A 167 9.24 -9.06 -15.39
C ALA A 167 9.35 -7.72 -16.14
N ASN A 168 9.06 -7.70 -17.45
CA ASN A 168 9.20 -6.55 -18.33
C ASN A 168 7.90 -6.14 -19.02
N HIS A 169 6.79 -6.81 -18.70
CA HIS A 169 5.50 -6.60 -19.34
C HIS A 169 4.37 -6.76 -18.34
N HIS A 170 3.52 -5.75 -18.22
CA HIS A 170 2.25 -5.83 -17.50
C HIS A 170 1.18 -4.97 -18.19
N THR A 171 -0.08 -5.22 -17.90
CA THR A 171 -1.18 -4.38 -18.35
C THR A 171 -1.92 -3.78 -17.16
N GLU A 172 -2.54 -2.64 -17.41
CA GLU A 172 -3.42 -1.97 -16.46
C GLU A 172 -4.75 -1.65 -17.11
N ASP A 173 -5.83 -2.08 -16.48
CA ASP A 173 -7.19 -1.74 -16.86
C ASP A 173 -7.77 -0.80 -15.80
N TRP A 174 -8.25 0.36 -16.23
CA TRP A 174 -8.82 1.38 -15.36
C TRP A 174 -10.25 1.69 -15.77
N THR A 175 -11.15 1.76 -14.80
CA THR A 175 -12.53 2.20 -14.99
C THR A 175 -12.76 3.50 -14.22
N TYR A 176 -13.17 4.52 -14.94
CA TYR A 176 -13.57 5.80 -14.39
C TYR A 176 -15.09 5.95 -14.55
N LEU A 177 -15.79 6.38 -13.51
CA LEU A 177 -17.20 6.74 -13.58
C LEU A 177 -17.35 8.22 -13.84
N LEU A 178 -17.86 8.58 -15.01
CA LEU A 178 -18.31 9.93 -15.33
C LEU A 178 -19.56 10.29 -14.50
N PRO A 179 -19.93 11.59 -14.39
CA PRO A 179 -21.18 12.00 -13.76
C PRO A 179 -22.38 11.22 -14.30
N GLY A 180 -23.22 10.72 -13.37
CA GLY A 180 -24.35 9.85 -13.71
C GLY A 180 -23.97 8.38 -13.88
N ASP A 181 -22.86 7.98 -13.23
CA ASP A 181 -22.37 6.59 -13.14
C ASP A 181 -22.11 5.93 -14.49
N LYS A 182 -21.69 6.71 -15.47
CA LYS A 182 -21.35 6.22 -16.82
C LYS A 182 -19.90 5.75 -16.83
N PRO A 183 -19.63 4.45 -16.98
CA PRO A 183 -18.28 3.95 -17.01
C PRO A 183 -17.53 4.35 -18.28
N VAL A 184 -16.26 4.63 -18.13
CA VAL A 184 -15.27 4.78 -19.19
C VAL A 184 -14.08 3.91 -18.83
N HIS A 185 -13.58 3.19 -19.82
CA HIS A 185 -12.49 2.24 -19.63
C HIS A 185 -11.22 2.72 -20.33
N ALA A 186 -10.09 2.45 -19.72
CA ALA A 186 -8.78 2.61 -20.32
C ALA A 186 -7.97 1.33 -20.09
N HIS A 187 -7.38 0.82 -21.17
CA HIS A 187 -6.44 -0.30 -21.14
C HIS A 187 -5.06 0.22 -21.55
N VAL A 188 -4.06 -0.04 -20.72
CA VAL A 188 -2.67 0.35 -20.93
C VAL A 188 -1.81 -0.90 -21.02
N ASP A 189 -1.07 -1.06 -22.11
CA ASP A 189 -0.16 -2.19 -22.34
C ASP A 189 1.28 -1.70 -22.18
N LEU A 190 1.92 -2.04 -21.06
CA LEU A 190 3.13 -1.42 -20.55
C LEU A 190 4.34 -2.35 -20.67
N GLN A 191 5.35 -1.86 -21.38
CA GLN A 191 6.68 -2.47 -21.44
C GLN A 191 7.65 -1.70 -20.55
N ARG A 192 8.58 -2.39 -19.89
CA ARG A 192 9.59 -1.72 -19.06
C ARG A 192 10.45 -0.80 -19.92
N ALA A 193 10.54 0.47 -19.54
CA ALA A 193 11.37 1.45 -20.22
C ALA A 193 12.86 1.10 -20.07
N LYS A 194 13.66 1.41 -21.11
CA LYS A 194 15.10 1.10 -21.14
C LYS A 194 15.93 2.18 -20.50
#